data_6367988a33aed2fa2a46308893d06f44
#
_entry.id   6367988a33aed2fa2a46308893d06f44
#
_cell.length_a   1.000
_cell.length_b   1.000
_cell.length_c   1.000
_cell.angle_alpha   90.00
_cell.angle_beta   90.00
_cell.angle_gamma   90.00
#
_symmetry.space_group_name_H-M   'P 1'
#
loop_
_entity.id
_entity.type
_entity.pdbx_description
1 polymer ?
#
loop_
_entity_poly.entity_id
_entity_poly.type
_entity_poly.pdbx_seq_one_letter_code
_entity_poly.pdbx_strand_id
1 'polypeptide(L)'
;MEDILNYINGEFVKSESNEYIDVIEPATGETYGRVVDSNQNDVYKAIDAAKNSFLEWSSLTIKKRAEYLNQIADAIEHKIDEFAEYESRDTGKPEKLAKQMDIPRAVSNFRF
;
A
#
# COMPACT_ATOMS: atom_id res chain seq x y z
N MET A 1 -19.33 1.52 -0.98
CA MET A 1 -18.20 2.09 -1.73
C MET A 1 -17.12 2.45 -0.73
N GLU A 2 -15.90 1.99 -0.93
CA GLU A 2 -14.77 2.20 -0.04
C GLU A 2 -13.97 3.43 -0.45
N ASP A 3 -13.60 4.28 0.52
CA ASP A 3 -12.70 5.42 0.30
C ASP A 3 -11.25 4.99 0.57
N ILE A 4 -10.42 4.98 -0.47
CA ILE A 4 -8.99 4.68 -0.37
C ILE A 4 -8.25 5.99 -0.17
N LEU A 5 -7.72 6.16 1.03
CA LEU A 5 -7.08 7.39 1.49
C LEU A 5 -5.56 7.34 1.32
N ASN A 6 -4.91 8.51 1.35
CA ASN A 6 -3.46 8.60 1.51
C ASN A 6 -3.05 8.07 2.89
N TYR A 7 -1.89 7.42 2.95
CA TYR A 7 -1.27 7.04 4.21
C TYR A 7 0.00 7.86 4.40
N ILE A 8 -0.04 8.83 5.31
CA ILE A 8 1.05 9.79 5.51
C ILE A 8 1.32 9.92 7.01
N ASN A 9 2.57 9.80 7.39
CA ASN A 9 3.03 9.93 8.78
C ASN A 9 2.28 9.02 9.78
N GLY A 10 1.98 7.79 9.36
CA GLY A 10 1.30 6.80 10.19
C GLY A 10 -0.22 6.92 10.26
N GLU A 11 -0.84 7.80 9.46
CA GLU A 11 -2.28 8.06 9.48
C GLU A 11 -2.90 8.00 8.09
N PHE A 12 -4.16 7.57 8.02
CA PHE A 12 -4.97 7.68 6.81
C PHE A 12 -5.57 9.07 6.72
N VAL A 13 -5.24 9.79 5.64
CA VAL A 13 -5.64 11.18 5.45
C VAL A 13 -6.34 11.40 4.11
N LYS A 14 -7.36 12.24 4.11
CA LYS A 14 -8.01 12.70 2.87
C LYS A 14 -7.09 13.66 2.11
N SER A 15 -7.31 13.76 0.80
CA SER A 15 -6.68 14.81 0.01
C SER A 15 -7.28 16.18 0.33
N GLU A 16 -6.45 17.24 0.24
CA GLU A 16 -6.92 18.63 0.31
C GLU A 16 -7.78 19.02 -0.89
N SER A 17 -7.66 18.29 -2.01
CA SER A 17 -8.48 18.53 -3.20
C SER A 17 -9.97 18.25 -2.95
N ASN A 18 -10.28 17.34 -2.02
CA ASN A 18 -11.60 16.72 -1.85
C ASN A 18 -12.13 16.03 -3.12
N GLU A 19 -11.24 15.74 -4.08
CA GLU A 19 -11.55 15.04 -5.32
C GLU A 19 -11.19 13.56 -5.20
N TYR A 20 -11.89 12.72 -5.98
CA TYR A 20 -11.71 11.28 -5.99
C TYR A 20 -11.75 10.73 -7.40
N ILE A 21 -11.06 9.63 -7.61
CA ILE A 21 -11.06 8.83 -8.84
C ILE A 21 -11.74 7.50 -8.53
N ASP A 22 -12.72 7.13 -9.33
CA ASP A 22 -13.40 5.84 -9.19
C ASP A 22 -12.45 4.67 -9.50
N VAL A 23 -12.53 3.63 -8.68
CA VAL A 23 -11.78 2.38 -8.88
C VAL A 23 -12.77 1.33 -9.36
N ILE A 24 -12.54 0.84 -10.57
CA ILE A 24 -13.42 -0.09 -11.27
C ILE A 24 -12.86 -1.50 -11.19
N GLU A 25 -13.69 -2.45 -10.78
CA GLU A 25 -13.35 -3.87 -10.83
C GLU A 25 -13.39 -4.37 -12.29
N PRO A 26 -12.26 -4.80 -12.88
CA PRO A 26 -12.22 -5.19 -14.29
C PRO A 26 -13.12 -6.39 -14.65
N ALA A 27 -13.33 -7.30 -13.69
CA ALA A 27 -14.14 -8.50 -13.90
C ALA A 27 -15.64 -8.19 -14.07
N THR A 28 -16.14 -7.16 -13.41
CA THR A 28 -17.57 -6.81 -13.39
C THR A 28 -17.87 -5.52 -14.16
N GLY A 29 -16.87 -4.62 -14.27
CA GLY A 29 -17.04 -3.26 -14.79
C GLY A 29 -17.73 -2.31 -13.79
N GLU A 30 -17.88 -2.72 -12.54
CA GLU A 30 -18.54 -1.93 -11.49
C GLU A 30 -17.52 -1.17 -10.64
N THR A 31 -17.89 0.04 -10.22
CA THR A 31 -17.10 0.81 -9.26
C THR A 31 -17.26 0.20 -7.87
N TYR A 32 -16.16 -0.27 -7.27
CA TYR A 32 -16.17 -0.82 -5.92
C TYR A 32 -15.64 0.13 -4.85
N GLY A 33 -14.87 1.12 -5.24
CA GLY A 33 -14.28 2.09 -4.34
C GLY A 33 -13.88 3.36 -5.08
N ARG A 34 -13.29 4.29 -4.37
CA ARG A 34 -12.68 5.49 -4.93
C ARG A 34 -11.41 5.85 -4.19
N VAL A 35 -10.39 6.27 -4.92
CA VAL A 35 -9.12 6.73 -4.39
C VAL A 35 -9.07 8.25 -4.40
N VAL A 36 -8.47 8.86 -3.38
CA VAL A 36 -8.28 10.32 -3.36
C VAL A 36 -7.45 10.80 -4.54
N ASP A 37 -7.92 11.82 -5.24
CA ASP A 37 -7.13 12.50 -6.28
C ASP A 37 -6.27 13.57 -5.60
N SER A 38 -5.04 13.17 -5.27
CA SER A 38 -4.11 13.95 -4.49
C SER A 38 -3.54 15.12 -5.28
N ASN A 39 -3.45 16.27 -4.65
CA ASN A 39 -2.82 17.45 -5.24
C ASN A 39 -1.34 17.59 -4.82
N GLN A 40 -0.69 18.65 -5.31
CA GLN A 40 0.72 18.92 -5.03
C GLN A 40 1.01 19.11 -3.53
N ASN A 41 0.08 19.68 -2.77
CA ASN A 41 0.27 19.85 -1.33
C ASN A 41 0.28 18.53 -0.58
N ASP A 42 -0.56 17.57 -0.99
CA ASP A 42 -0.56 16.22 -0.43
C ASP A 42 0.79 15.52 -0.67
N VAL A 43 1.35 15.68 -1.88
CA VAL A 43 2.68 15.16 -2.22
C VAL A 43 3.76 15.80 -1.35
N TYR A 44 3.72 17.10 -1.16
CA TYR A 44 4.69 17.80 -0.30
C TYR A 44 4.60 17.34 1.15
N LYS A 45 3.40 17.14 1.69
CA LYS A 45 3.22 16.59 3.05
C LYS A 45 3.82 15.19 3.19
N ALA A 46 3.63 14.32 2.20
CA ALA A 46 4.21 13.00 2.20
C ALA A 46 5.75 13.04 2.16
N ILE A 47 6.31 13.89 1.31
CA ILE A 47 7.77 14.10 1.20
C ILE A 47 8.34 14.65 2.50
N ASP A 48 7.71 15.64 3.10
CA ASP A 48 8.17 16.25 4.35
C ASP A 48 8.11 15.24 5.51
N ALA A 49 7.06 14.42 5.60
CA ALA A 49 6.98 13.35 6.58
C ALA A 49 8.13 12.34 6.42
N ALA A 50 8.43 11.94 5.19
CA ALA A 50 9.54 11.03 4.89
C ALA A 50 10.90 11.66 5.25
N LYS A 51 11.12 12.93 4.90
CA LYS A 51 12.36 13.66 5.23
C LYS A 51 12.54 13.80 6.75
N ASN A 52 11.49 14.12 7.48
CA ASN A 52 11.54 14.29 8.94
C ASN A 52 11.86 12.95 9.65
N SER A 53 11.46 11.83 9.09
CA SER A 53 11.74 10.50 9.63
C SER A 53 13.10 9.94 9.20
N PHE A 54 13.72 10.52 8.17
CA PHE A 54 14.92 9.96 7.55
C PHE A 54 16.11 9.86 8.51
N LEU A 55 16.36 10.89 9.33
CA LEU A 55 17.50 10.91 10.23
C LEU A 55 17.45 9.78 11.25
N GLU A 56 16.28 9.58 11.86
CA GLU A 56 16.07 8.48 12.81
C GLU A 56 16.23 7.13 12.13
N TRP A 57 15.56 6.92 10.99
CA TRP A 57 15.64 5.68 10.23
C TRP A 57 17.06 5.36 9.76
N SER A 58 17.76 6.32 9.18
CA SER A 58 19.12 6.14 8.66
C SER A 58 20.17 5.90 9.77
N SER A 59 19.89 6.34 10.99
CA SER A 59 20.75 6.13 12.15
C SER A 59 20.65 4.72 12.73
N LEU A 60 19.61 3.97 12.38
CA LEU A 60 19.47 2.58 12.78
C LEU A 60 20.54 1.70 12.13
N THR A 61 20.96 0.64 12.85
CA THR A 61 21.83 -0.37 12.25
C THR A 61 21.15 -1.08 11.07
N ILE A 62 21.96 -1.62 10.15
CA ILE A 62 21.45 -2.43 9.03
C ILE A 62 20.58 -3.58 9.55
N LYS A 63 21.02 -4.25 10.63
CA LYS A 63 20.25 -5.31 11.29
C LYS A 63 18.88 -4.84 11.74
N LYS A 64 18.80 -3.67 12.40
CA LYS A 64 17.54 -3.14 12.90
C LYS A 64 16.57 -2.76 11.77
N ARG A 65 17.07 -2.14 10.70
CA ARG A 65 16.26 -1.87 9.52
C ARG A 65 15.75 -3.15 8.86
N ALA A 66 16.61 -4.18 8.76
CA ALA A 66 16.21 -5.49 8.23
C ALA A 66 15.11 -6.16 9.10
N GLU A 67 15.17 -6.02 10.43
CA GLU A 67 14.11 -6.51 11.32
C GLU A 67 12.75 -5.87 11.01
N TYR A 68 12.69 -4.55 10.76
CA TYR A 68 11.45 -3.88 10.36
C TYR A 68 10.92 -4.38 9.01
N LEU A 69 11.78 -4.55 8.01
CA LEU A 69 11.37 -5.07 6.70
C LEU A 69 10.86 -6.51 6.80
N ASN A 70 11.49 -7.35 7.62
CA ASN A 70 11.01 -8.71 7.89
C ASN A 70 9.66 -8.71 8.61
N GLN A 71 9.42 -7.79 9.55
CA GLN A 71 8.09 -7.66 10.19
C GLN A 71 7.01 -7.27 9.17
N ILE A 72 7.31 -6.42 8.20
CA ILE A 72 6.39 -6.10 7.10
C ILE A 72 6.12 -7.36 6.27
N ALA A 73 7.15 -8.11 5.92
CA ALA A 73 7.00 -9.38 5.21
C ALA A 73 6.11 -10.38 5.96
N ASP A 74 6.33 -10.53 7.25
CA ASP A 74 5.52 -11.40 8.12
C ASP A 74 4.04 -10.95 8.15
N ALA A 75 3.79 -9.65 8.26
CA ALA A 75 2.44 -9.10 8.28
C ALA A 75 1.70 -9.33 6.94
N ILE A 76 2.39 -9.19 5.81
CA ILE A 76 1.82 -9.49 4.50
C ILE A 76 1.52 -10.98 4.37
N GLU A 77 2.46 -11.85 4.78
CA GLU A 77 2.32 -13.30 4.70
C GLU A 77 1.14 -13.82 5.53
N HIS A 78 0.90 -13.24 6.71
CA HIS A 78 -0.26 -13.58 7.55
C HIS A 78 -1.61 -13.21 6.92
N LYS A 79 -1.61 -12.27 5.96
CA LYS A 79 -2.81 -11.78 5.27
C LYS A 79 -2.81 -12.12 3.78
N ILE A 80 -2.14 -13.21 3.39
CA ILE A 80 -1.96 -13.58 1.98
C ILE A 80 -3.30 -13.73 1.23
N ASP A 81 -4.32 -14.29 1.86
CA ASP A 81 -5.64 -14.48 1.25
C ASP A 81 -6.34 -13.13 1.02
N GLU A 82 -6.31 -12.25 2.02
CA GLU A 82 -6.88 -10.90 1.94
C GLU A 82 -6.21 -10.08 0.82
N PHE A 83 -4.88 -10.08 0.77
CA PHE A 83 -4.15 -9.36 -0.28
C PHE A 83 -4.36 -9.96 -1.68
N ALA A 84 -4.49 -11.28 -1.80
CA ALA A 84 -4.76 -11.94 -3.07
C ALA A 84 -6.16 -11.57 -3.60
N GLU A 85 -7.16 -11.49 -2.73
CA GLU A 85 -8.51 -11.02 -3.07
C GLU A 85 -8.48 -9.57 -3.58
N TYR A 86 -7.81 -8.66 -2.86
CA TYR A 86 -7.68 -7.27 -3.29
C TYR A 86 -6.94 -7.13 -4.62
N GLU A 87 -5.83 -7.85 -4.82
CA GLU A 87 -5.08 -7.84 -6.07
C GLU A 87 -5.94 -8.35 -7.24
N SER A 88 -6.70 -9.42 -7.02
CA SER A 88 -7.62 -9.98 -8.02
C SER A 88 -8.72 -8.98 -8.39
N ARG A 89 -9.31 -8.35 -7.39
CA ARG A 89 -10.40 -7.40 -7.58
C ARG A 89 -9.96 -6.14 -8.32
N ASP A 90 -8.77 -5.63 -7.99
CA ASP A 90 -8.23 -4.40 -8.58
C ASP A 90 -7.71 -4.60 -10.01
N THR A 91 -7.02 -5.70 -10.26
CA THR A 91 -6.33 -5.95 -11.54
C THR A 91 -7.07 -6.87 -12.50
N GLY A 92 -8.07 -7.60 -12.02
CA GLY A 92 -8.76 -8.66 -12.78
C GLY A 92 -7.97 -9.96 -12.89
N LYS A 93 -6.82 -10.08 -12.21
CA LYS A 93 -6.01 -11.30 -12.19
C LYS A 93 -6.74 -12.40 -11.42
N PRO A 94 -6.65 -13.68 -11.84
CA PRO A 94 -7.21 -14.78 -11.05
C PRO A 94 -6.64 -14.80 -9.62
N GLU A 95 -7.49 -14.87 -8.61
CA GLU A 95 -7.10 -14.85 -7.20
C GLU A 95 -6.07 -15.92 -6.86
N LYS A 96 -6.24 -17.13 -7.41
CA LYS A 96 -5.27 -18.22 -7.25
C LYS A 96 -3.87 -17.83 -7.72
N LEU A 97 -3.76 -17.10 -8.82
CA LEU A 97 -2.48 -16.63 -9.36
C LEU A 97 -1.88 -15.56 -8.46
N ALA A 98 -2.66 -14.60 -8.00
CA ALA A 98 -2.23 -13.59 -7.06
C ALA A 98 -1.70 -14.22 -5.76
N LYS A 99 -2.41 -15.19 -5.21
CA LYS A 99 -2.02 -15.93 -4.01
C LYS A 99 -0.73 -16.72 -4.17
N GLN A 100 -0.51 -17.33 -5.33
CA GLN A 100 0.64 -18.21 -5.57
C GLN A 100 1.89 -17.45 -6.05
N MET A 101 1.74 -16.29 -6.67
CA MET A 101 2.85 -15.57 -7.30
C MET A 101 3.04 -14.15 -6.76
N ASP A 102 2.04 -13.28 -6.87
CA ASP A 102 2.24 -11.86 -6.61
C ASP A 102 2.48 -11.55 -5.14
N ILE A 103 1.64 -12.07 -4.26
CA ILE A 103 1.77 -11.81 -2.83
C ILE A 103 3.02 -12.48 -2.24
N PRO A 104 3.33 -13.75 -2.54
CA PRO A 104 4.61 -14.36 -2.11
C PRO A 104 5.83 -13.63 -2.63
N ARG A 105 5.77 -13.06 -3.84
CA ARG A 105 6.86 -12.24 -4.38
C ARG A 105 7.04 -10.94 -3.62
N ALA A 106 5.95 -10.27 -3.26
CA ALA A 106 6.02 -9.09 -2.40
C ALA A 106 6.69 -9.41 -1.06
N VAL A 107 6.29 -10.50 -0.41
CA VAL A 107 6.91 -11.00 0.83
C VAL A 107 8.41 -11.21 0.64
N SER A 108 8.82 -11.95 -0.40
CA SER A 108 10.24 -12.24 -0.63
C SER A 108 11.06 -10.99 -0.96
N ASN A 109 10.47 -9.98 -1.62
CA ASN A 109 11.15 -8.72 -1.89
C ASN A 109 11.45 -7.94 -0.60
N PHE A 110 10.54 -7.96 0.37
CA PHE A 110 10.81 -7.34 1.68
C PHE A 110 11.84 -8.12 2.50
N ARG A 111 11.90 -9.45 2.37
CA ARG A 111 12.89 -10.29 3.06
C ARG A 111 14.30 -10.21 2.45
N PHE A 112 14.40 -9.84 1.19
CA PHE A 112 15.69 -9.74 0.46
C PHE A 112 16.59 -8.66 1.05
#